data_59e6c80a8f01638988036885539fa409
#
_entry.id   59e6c80a8f01638988036885539fa409
#
_cell.length_a   1.000
_cell.length_b   1.000
_cell.length_c   1.000
_cell.angle_alpha   90.00
_cell.angle_beta   90.00
_cell.angle_gamma   90.00
#
_symmetry.space_group_name_H-M   'P 1'
#
loop_
_entity.id
_entity.type
_entity.pdbx_description
1 polymer ?
#
loop_
_entity_poly.entity_id
_entity_poly.type
_entity_poly.pdbx_seq_one_letter_code
_entity_poly.pdbx_strand_id
1 'polypeptide(L)'
;RDLRMSRGLGDVYKRQVISRTHPELMRRLFEQEVPEIYEGTVQIKSIAREPGQRSKVAVHSLDDRLDPVGACVGPKGSRVRAVVGELRGERVDVILWDADPSVYVANALSPAKVTRVLIDEEKAYAGVIVPDDQLSLAIGKEGQNARLAARLTGWHIDIKSETLAADILKNVPVHEEPAADLIGDEEDEDVRLSLIHI
;
A
#
# COMPACT_ATOMS: atom_id res chain seq x y z
N ARG A 1 -34.73 14.33 47.87
CA ARG A 1 -33.38 13.79 48.14
C ARG A 1 -32.81 13.14 46.93
N ASP A 2 -31.88 13.82 46.31
CA ASP A 2 -30.79 13.34 45.44
C ASP A 2 -31.09 12.39 44.27
N LEU A 3 -31.94 12.83 43.38
CA LEU A 3 -32.06 12.30 42.02
C LEU A 3 -31.09 13.01 41.01
N ARG A 4 -30.06 13.71 41.51
CA ARG A 4 -29.13 14.47 40.66
C ARG A 4 -27.91 13.71 40.20
N MET A 5 -27.59 12.51 40.70
CA MET A 5 -26.37 11.78 40.34
C MET A 5 -26.52 10.85 39.13
N SER A 6 -27.74 10.51 38.70
CA SER A 6 -27.91 9.58 37.57
C SER A 6 -27.95 10.26 36.17
N ARG A 7 -28.01 11.59 36.11
CA ARG A 7 -28.09 12.31 34.83
C ARG A 7 -26.75 12.43 34.08
N GLY A 8 -25.62 12.37 34.78
CA GLY A 8 -24.30 12.58 34.17
C GLY A 8 -23.79 11.36 33.40
N LEU A 9 -24.02 10.16 33.88
CA LEU A 9 -23.53 8.92 33.22
C LEU A 9 -24.37 8.56 31.98
N GLY A 10 -25.67 8.81 32.00
CA GLY A 10 -26.54 8.54 30.86
C GLY A 10 -26.25 9.39 29.61
N ASP A 11 -25.78 10.61 29.80
CA ASP A 11 -25.48 11.51 28.67
C ASP A 11 -24.12 11.21 28.02
N VAL A 12 -23.16 10.65 28.75
CA VAL A 12 -21.88 10.22 28.18
C VAL A 12 -22.08 9.03 27.24
N TYR A 13 -22.90 8.06 27.62
CA TYR A 13 -23.16 6.89 26.78
C TYR A 13 -24.05 7.19 25.58
N LYS A 14 -24.91 8.19 25.64
CA LYS A 14 -25.78 8.60 24.50
C LYS A 14 -25.02 9.26 23.36
N ARG A 15 -23.77 9.66 23.56
CA ARG A 15 -22.92 10.32 22.54
C ARG A 15 -21.94 9.36 21.87
N GLN A 16 -21.94 8.08 22.20
CA GLN A 16 -21.08 7.10 21.56
C GLN A 16 -21.64 6.72 20.19
N VAL A 17 -20.80 6.89 19.15
CA VAL A 17 -21.11 6.46 17.79
C VAL A 17 -20.48 5.08 17.60
N ILE A 18 -21.32 4.07 17.38
CA ILE A 18 -20.88 2.71 17.03
C ILE A 18 -20.84 2.63 15.49
N SER A 19 -19.67 2.35 14.92
CA SER A 19 -19.48 2.24 13.48
C SER A 19 -18.91 0.89 13.10
N ARG A 20 -19.50 0.25 12.08
CA ARG A 20 -18.94 -0.96 11.45
C ARG A 20 -18.09 -0.64 10.22
N THR A 21 -18.02 0.63 9.81
CA THR A 21 -17.28 1.07 8.62
C THR A 21 -15.87 1.58 8.96
N HIS A 22 -15.58 1.83 10.23
CA HIS A 22 -14.29 2.34 10.66
C HIS A 22 -13.17 1.30 10.45
N PRO A 23 -11.97 1.69 9.95
CA PRO A 23 -10.84 0.78 9.76
C PRO A 23 -10.39 0.04 11.03
N GLU A 24 -10.56 0.67 12.20
CA GLU A 24 -10.19 0.08 13.49
C GLU A 24 -10.97 -1.21 13.81
N LEU A 25 -12.19 -1.37 13.27
CA LEU A 25 -12.91 -2.64 13.38
C LEU A 25 -12.09 -3.78 12.74
N MET A 26 -11.52 -3.55 11.57
CA MET A 26 -10.67 -4.52 10.89
C MET A 26 -9.46 -4.90 11.73
N ARG A 27 -8.77 -3.90 12.33
CA ARG A 27 -7.63 -4.15 13.23
C ARG A 27 -8.02 -5.07 14.39
N ARG A 28 -9.14 -4.78 15.06
CA ARG A 28 -9.62 -5.59 16.18
C ARG A 28 -10.00 -7.02 15.79
N LEU A 29 -10.58 -7.20 14.61
CA LEU A 29 -10.89 -8.55 14.12
C LEU A 29 -9.61 -9.36 13.85
N PHE A 30 -8.59 -8.74 13.27
CA PHE A 30 -7.30 -9.39 13.08
C PHE A 30 -6.60 -9.69 14.42
N GLU A 31 -6.67 -8.81 15.41
CA GLU A 31 -6.15 -9.05 16.77
C GLU A 31 -6.81 -10.26 17.43
N GLN A 32 -8.10 -10.50 17.17
CA GLN A 32 -8.82 -11.65 17.72
C GLN A 32 -8.47 -12.96 17.01
N GLU A 33 -8.30 -12.94 15.69
CA GLU A 33 -8.10 -14.14 14.89
C GLU A 33 -6.63 -14.54 14.73
N VAL A 34 -5.69 -13.61 14.91
CA VAL A 34 -4.26 -13.79 14.67
C VAL A 34 -3.47 -13.58 15.96
N PRO A 35 -3.05 -14.66 16.63
CA PRO A 35 -2.30 -14.55 17.88
C PRO A 35 -1.02 -13.73 17.76
N GLU A 36 -0.31 -13.82 16.62
CA GLU A 36 0.93 -13.10 16.36
C GLU A 36 0.73 -11.58 16.30
N ILE A 37 -0.49 -11.11 15.96
CA ILE A 37 -0.85 -9.69 16.03
C ILE A 37 -1.16 -9.31 17.49
N TYR A 38 -1.88 -10.16 18.21
CA TYR A 38 -2.21 -9.92 19.61
C TYR A 38 -0.94 -9.85 20.48
N GLU A 39 0.04 -10.71 20.21
CA GLU A 39 1.34 -10.76 20.90
C GLU A 39 2.28 -9.61 20.46
N GLY A 40 1.95 -8.90 19.36
CA GLY A 40 2.72 -7.79 18.83
C GLY A 40 3.90 -8.17 17.94
N THR A 41 4.11 -9.48 17.66
CA THR A 41 5.17 -9.96 16.74
C THR A 41 4.89 -9.53 15.31
N VAL A 42 3.61 -9.56 14.89
CA VAL A 42 3.12 -9.02 13.63
C VAL A 42 2.37 -7.72 13.89
N GLN A 43 2.70 -6.70 13.10
CA GLN A 43 2.10 -5.37 13.21
C GLN A 43 1.29 -5.02 11.96
N ILE A 44 0.09 -4.48 12.18
CA ILE A 44 -0.67 -3.86 11.10
C ILE A 44 -0.19 -2.41 10.94
N LYS A 45 0.50 -2.12 9.83
CA LYS A 45 1.05 -0.80 9.53
C LYS A 45 0.00 0.15 8.98
N SER A 46 -0.84 -0.32 8.06
CA SER A 46 -1.83 0.51 7.36
C SER A 46 -3.04 -0.32 6.95
N ILE A 47 -4.21 0.32 6.85
CA ILE A 47 -5.47 -0.28 6.41
C ILE A 47 -6.14 0.68 5.44
N ALA A 48 -6.40 0.21 4.22
CA ALA A 48 -7.26 0.89 3.25
C ALA A 48 -8.54 0.09 3.08
N ARG A 49 -9.69 0.72 3.34
CA ARG A 49 -10.98 0.04 3.40
C ARG A 49 -12.05 0.71 2.56
N GLU A 50 -12.76 -0.08 1.78
CA GLU A 50 -14.05 0.24 1.19
C GLU A 50 -15.11 -0.69 1.81
N PRO A 51 -15.82 -0.21 2.84
CA PRO A 51 -16.71 -1.06 3.66
C PRO A 51 -17.73 -1.81 2.81
N GLY A 52 -17.86 -3.12 3.07
CA GLY A 52 -18.79 -4.00 2.37
C GLY A 52 -18.33 -4.44 0.97
N GLN A 53 -17.19 -3.97 0.49
CA GLN A 53 -16.65 -4.31 -0.83
C GLN A 53 -15.29 -5.01 -0.73
N ARG A 54 -14.25 -4.24 -0.50
CA ARG A 54 -12.86 -4.74 -0.46
C ARG A 54 -11.99 -3.90 0.45
N SER A 55 -11.01 -4.54 1.08
CA SER A 55 -10.04 -3.90 1.94
C SER A 55 -8.65 -4.45 1.71
N LYS A 56 -7.64 -3.62 1.94
CA LYS A 56 -6.24 -4.01 1.95
C LYS A 56 -5.65 -3.71 3.32
N VAL A 57 -4.88 -4.66 3.85
CA VAL A 57 -4.24 -4.56 5.16
C VAL A 57 -2.75 -4.81 4.98
N ALA A 58 -1.94 -3.82 5.31
CA ALA A 58 -0.48 -3.93 5.26
C ALA A 58 0.04 -4.42 6.59
N VAL A 59 0.80 -5.53 6.56
CA VAL A 59 1.36 -6.18 7.74
C VAL A 59 2.87 -6.28 7.66
N HIS A 60 3.51 -6.23 8.81
CA HIS A 60 4.97 -6.34 8.95
C HIS A 60 5.29 -7.22 10.15
N SER A 61 6.31 -8.05 10.04
CA SER A 61 6.82 -8.84 11.17
C SER A 61 8.04 -8.17 11.79
N LEU A 62 8.13 -8.24 13.11
CA LEU A 62 9.35 -7.88 13.84
C LEU A 62 10.36 -9.03 13.91
N ASP A 63 9.94 -10.26 13.61
CA ASP A 63 10.80 -11.44 13.49
C ASP A 63 10.94 -11.80 12.01
N ASP A 64 12.17 -11.70 11.48
CA ASP A 64 12.49 -11.99 10.08
C ASP A 64 12.21 -13.45 9.66
N ARG A 65 12.07 -14.36 10.63
CA ARG A 65 11.75 -15.78 10.40
C ARG A 65 10.26 -16.03 10.23
N LEU A 66 9.42 -15.06 10.57
CA LEU A 66 7.98 -15.20 10.52
C LEU A 66 7.40 -14.49 9.27
N ASP A 67 6.71 -15.25 8.42
CA ASP A 67 5.93 -14.67 7.32
C ASP A 67 4.65 -14.00 7.87
N PRO A 68 4.57 -12.66 7.89
CA PRO A 68 3.42 -11.97 8.45
C PRO A 68 2.15 -12.15 7.62
N VAL A 69 2.29 -12.32 6.30
CA VAL A 69 1.15 -12.55 5.40
C VAL A 69 0.58 -13.94 5.65
N GLY A 70 1.44 -14.96 5.72
CA GLY A 70 1.05 -16.33 6.03
C GLY A 70 0.39 -16.45 7.39
N ALA A 71 0.90 -15.76 8.41
CA ALA A 71 0.31 -15.72 9.75
C ALA A 71 -1.12 -15.15 9.75
N CYS A 72 -1.35 -14.05 9.04
CA CYS A 72 -2.66 -13.41 8.94
C CYS A 72 -3.65 -14.21 8.08
N VAL A 73 -3.18 -14.84 7.02
CA VAL A 73 -4.02 -15.68 6.16
C VAL A 73 -4.42 -16.97 6.88
N GLY A 74 -3.47 -17.58 7.58
CA GLY A 74 -3.64 -18.82 8.32
C GLY A 74 -3.74 -20.07 7.42
N PRO A 75 -3.78 -21.28 8.02
CA PRO A 75 -3.84 -22.54 7.28
C PRO A 75 -5.05 -22.56 6.34
N LYS A 76 -4.80 -22.77 5.04
CA LYS A 76 -5.83 -22.77 3.98
C LYS A 76 -6.73 -21.50 4.00
N GLY A 77 -6.23 -20.38 4.50
CA GLY A 77 -6.99 -19.13 4.59
C GLY A 77 -8.04 -19.09 5.69
N SER A 78 -7.92 -19.91 6.73
CA SER A 78 -8.94 -20.01 7.80
C SER A 78 -9.13 -18.70 8.55
N ARG A 79 -8.03 -18.04 8.94
CA ARG A 79 -8.06 -16.80 9.73
C ARG A 79 -8.66 -15.63 8.93
N VAL A 80 -8.16 -15.39 7.72
CA VAL A 80 -8.71 -14.32 6.88
C VAL A 80 -10.19 -14.56 6.53
N ARG A 81 -10.62 -15.83 6.35
CA ARG A 81 -12.03 -16.14 6.11
C ARG A 81 -12.91 -15.87 7.32
N ALA A 82 -12.42 -16.10 8.55
CA ALA A 82 -13.13 -15.73 9.75
C ALA A 82 -13.39 -14.22 9.81
N VAL A 83 -12.35 -13.41 9.55
CA VAL A 83 -12.48 -11.95 9.47
C VAL A 83 -13.47 -11.53 8.35
N VAL A 84 -13.38 -12.13 7.17
CA VAL A 84 -14.32 -11.87 6.04
C VAL A 84 -15.77 -12.23 6.42
N GLY A 85 -15.95 -13.31 7.15
CA GLY A 85 -17.27 -13.73 7.66
C GLY A 85 -17.89 -12.68 8.60
N GLU A 86 -17.12 -12.18 9.56
CA GLU A 86 -17.55 -11.10 10.46
C GLU A 86 -17.88 -9.78 9.74
N LEU A 87 -17.21 -9.53 8.62
CA LEU A 87 -17.42 -8.35 7.77
C LEU A 87 -18.52 -8.57 6.70
N ARG A 88 -19.28 -9.67 6.79
CA ARG A 88 -20.37 -10.01 5.87
C ARG A 88 -19.94 -10.16 4.41
N GLY A 89 -18.76 -10.75 4.18
CA GLY A 89 -18.25 -11.05 2.86
C GLY A 89 -17.40 -9.94 2.22
N GLU A 90 -17.00 -8.91 2.95
CA GLU A 90 -16.02 -7.92 2.51
C GLU A 90 -14.69 -8.62 2.22
N ARG A 91 -14.17 -8.48 0.99
CA ARG A 91 -12.89 -9.11 0.60
C ARG A 91 -11.73 -8.42 1.30
N VAL A 92 -10.81 -9.23 1.83
CA VAL A 92 -9.62 -8.71 2.52
C VAL A 92 -8.36 -9.24 1.85
N ASP A 93 -7.53 -8.34 1.34
CA ASP A 93 -6.20 -8.63 0.83
C ASP A 93 -5.15 -8.28 1.90
N VAL A 94 -4.34 -9.25 2.29
CA VAL A 94 -3.22 -9.04 3.20
C VAL A 94 -1.97 -8.78 2.38
N ILE A 95 -1.29 -7.67 2.66
CA ILE A 95 -0.17 -7.14 1.88
C ILE A 95 1.07 -7.07 2.79
N LEU A 96 2.21 -7.51 2.28
CA LEU A 96 3.47 -7.31 2.97
C LEU A 96 3.86 -5.82 2.91
N TRP A 97 4.02 -5.21 4.08
CA TRP A 97 4.58 -3.87 4.18
C TRP A 97 6.10 -3.93 4.01
N ASP A 98 6.65 -2.95 3.34
CA ASP A 98 8.09 -2.79 3.16
C ASP A 98 8.51 -1.34 3.45
N ALA A 99 9.75 -1.14 3.90
CA ALA A 99 10.31 0.18 4.13
C ALA A 99 10.66 0.89 2.81
N ASP A 100 10.98 0.13 1.76
CA ASP A 100 11.19 0.65 0.41
C ASP A 100 9.83 0.97 -0.22
N PRO A 101 9.56 2.25 -0.55
CA PRO A 101 8.30 2.65 -1.17
C PRO A 101 8.01 1.93 -2.48
N SER A 102 9.02 1.62 -3.27
CA SER A 102 8.85 0.95 -4.57
C SER A 102 8.35 -0.49 -4.40
N VAL A 103 8.93 -1.20 -3.45
CA VAL A 103 8.51 -2.57 -3.10
C VAL A 103 7.12 -2.55 -2.47
N TYR A 104 6.87 -1.59 -1.56
CA TYR A 104 5.57 -1.48 -0.90
C TYR A 104 4.44 -1.16 -1.87
N VAL A 105 4.64 -0.24 -2.82
CA VAL A 105 3.66 0.08 -3.87
C VAL A 105 3.41 -1.13 -4.77
N ALA A 106 4.47 -1.86 -5.17
CA ALA A 106 4.33 -3.08 -5.96
C ALA A 106 3.49 -4.14 -5.21
N ASN A 107 3.79 -4.38 -3.93
CA ASN A 107 3.04 -5.30 -3.08
C ASN A 107 1.56 -4.85 -2.93
N ALA A 108 1.32 -3.55 -2.76
CA ALA A 108 -0.02 -2.99 -2.58
C ALA A 108 -0.92 -3.20 -3.81
N LEU A 109 -0.37 -3.33 -5.01
CA LEU A 109 -1.12 -3.61 -6.23
C LEU A 109 -1.47 -5.08 -6.41
N SER A 110 -1.00 -5.97 -5.51
CA SER A 110 -1.42 -7.38 -5.52
C SER A 110 -2.96 -7.50 -5.69
N PRO A 111 -3.45 -8.48 -6.49
CA PRO A 111 -2.75 -9.63 -7.07
C PRO A 111 -2.07 -9.37 -8.43
N ALA A 112 -2.09 -8.13 -8.95
CA ALA A 112 -1.42 -7.81 -10.21
C ALA A 112 0.11 -7.88 -10.04
N LYS A 113 0.78 -8.36 -11.07
CA LYS A 113 2.25 -8.37 -11.12
C LYS A 113 2.74 -7.04 -11.67
N VAL A 114 3.72 -6.46 -10.98
CA VAL A 114 4.33 -5.19 -11.37
C VAL A 114 5.71 -5.47 -11.95
N THR A 115 6.02 -4.85 -13.09
CA THR A 115 7.34 -4.96 -13.73
C THR A 115 8.33 -3.95 -13.15
N ARG A 116 7.89 -2.70 -13.00
CA ARG A 116 8.72 -1.60 -12.50
C ARG A 116 7.89 -0.57 -11.73
N VAL A 117 8.49 0.02 -10.71
CA VAL A 117 7.95 1.18 -10.00
C VAL A 117 8.98 2.30 -10.05
N LEU A 118 8.53 3.49 -10.38
CA LEU A 118 9.30 4.73 -10.40
C LEU A 118 8.75 5.65 -9.33
N ILE A 119 9.55 5.98 -8.34
CA ILE A 119 9.16 6.82 -7.20
C ILE A 119 9.69 8.23 -7.38
N ASP A 120 8.84 9.22 -7.18
CA ASP A 120 9.16 10.64 -7.03
C ASP A 120 8.74 11.08 -5.62
N GLU A 121 9.70 11.12 -4.70
CA GLU A 121 9.43 11.42 -3.30
C GLU A 121 8.95 12.86 -3.08
N GLU A 122 9.44 13.82 -3.88
CA GLU A 122 9.06 15.23 -3.75
C GLU A 122 7.56 15.43 -4.02
N LYS A 123 7.01 14.68 -4.96
CA LYS A 123 5.60 14.76 -5.38
C LYS A 123 4.72 13.70 -4.73
N ALA A 124 5.30 12.80 -3.91
CA ALA A 124 4.63 11.60 -3.41
C ALA A 124 3.94 10.82 -4.56
N TYR A 125 4.63 10.67 -5.69
CA TYR A 125 4.13 10.07 -6.92
C TYR A 125 4.85 8.76 -7.21
N ALA A 126 4.07 7.74 -7.62
CA ALA A 126 4.55 6.44 -8.01
C ALA A 126 4.05 6.07 -9.41
N GLY A 127 4.94 6.10 -10.39
CA GLY A 127 4.68 5.58 -11.74
C GLY A 127 4.90 4.06 -11.76
N VAL A 128 3.86 3.31 -12.09
CA VAL A 128 3.91 1.85 -12.08
C VAL A 128 3.74 1.30 -13.48
N ILE A 129 4.66 0.43 -13.89
CA ILE A 129 4.63 -0.25 -15.16
C ILE A 129 4.24 -1.71 -14.93
N VAL A 130 3.22 -2.15 -15.64
CA VAL A 130 2.70 -3.52 -15.56
C VAL A 130 2.67 -4.15 -16.95
N PRO A 131 2.76 -5.49 -17.08
CA PRO A 131 2.49 -6.18 -18.34
C PRO A 131 1.09 -5.85 -18.85
N ASP A 132 0.90 -5.84 -20.16
CA ASP A 132 -0.37 -5.44 -20.79
C ASP A 132 -1.54 -6.32 -20.33
N ASP A 133 -1.32 -7.61 -20.11
CA ASP A 133 -2.31 -8.56 -19.59
C ASP A 133 -2.68 -8.29 -18.11
N GLN A 134 -1.83 -7.61 -17.36
CA GLN A 134 -2.04 -7.29 -15.93
C GLN A 134 -2.68 -5.91 -15.70
N LEU A 135 -2.74 -5.04 -16.72
CA LEU A 135 -3.21 -3.67 -16.58
C LEU A 135 -4.63 -3.60 -15.99
N SER A 136 -5.56 -4.38 -16.52
CA SER A 136 -6.94 -4.42 -16.03
C SER A 136 -7.03 -4.92 -14.58
N LEU A 137 -6.17 -5.85 -14.18
CA LEU A 137 -6.10 -6.40 -12.84
C LEU A 137 -5.49 -5.38 -11.86
N ALA A 138 -4.44 -4.67 -12.29
CA ALA A 138 -3.78 -3.64 -11.51
C ALA A 138 -4.72 -2.46 -11.20
N ILE A 139 -5.49 -2.02 -12.19
CA ILE A 139 -6.51 -0.98 -12.02
C ILE A 139 -7.69 -1.52 -11.19
N GLY A 140 -8.15 -2.73 -11.50
CA GLY A 140 -9.32 -3.36 -10.91
C GLY A 140 -10.64 -2.78 -11.41
N LYS A 141 -11.76 -3.41 -10.98
CA LYS A 141 -13.12 -2.93 -11.33
C LYS A 141 -13.31 -1.51 -10.79
N GLU A 142 -13.71 -0.58 -11.66
CA GLU A 142 -13.93 0.84 -11.32
C GLU A 142 -12.71 1.52 -10.63
N GLY A 143 -11.49 1.04 -10.92
CA GLY A 143 -10.27 1.57 -10.29
C GLY A 143 -10.08 1.19 -8.81
N GLN A 144 -10.84 0.22 -8.31
CA GLN A 144 -10.86 -0.13 -6.89
C GLN A 144 -9.49 -0.59 -6.37
N ASN A 145 -8.77 -1.43 -7.15
CA ASN A 145 -7.48 -1.94 -6.70
C ASN A 145 -6.44 -0.82 -6.61
N ALA A 146 -6.34 0.03 -7.64
CA ALA A 146 -5.44 1.19 -7.66
C ALA A 146 -5.77 2.19 -6.55
N ARG A 147 -7.07 2.51 -6.36
CA ARG A 147 -7.52 3.44 -5.32
C ARG A 147 -7.23 2.94 -3.91
N LEU A 148 -7.45 1.65 -3.64
CA LEU A 148 -7.10 1.05 -2.35
C LEU A 148 -5.59 1.02 -2.13
N ALA A 149 -4.79 0.70 -3.16
CA ALA A 149 -3.33 0.74 -3.08
C ALA A 149 -2.81 2.15 -2.78
N ALA A 150 -3.33 3.17 -3.46
CA ALA A 150 -2.97 4.57 -3.22
C ALA A 150 -3.30 5.01 -1.78
N ARG A 151 -4.49 4.65 -1.25
CA ARG A 151 -4.87 4.94 0.14
C ARG A 151 -4.03 4.17 1.16
N LEU A 152 -3.63 2.94 0.83
CA LEU A 152 -2.83 2.09 1.72
C LEU A 152 -1.42 2.63 1.88
N THR A 153 -0.81 3.03 0.77
CA THR A 153 0.59 3.46 0.70
C THR A 153 0.78 4.95 0.95
N GLY A 154 -0.25 5.76 0.71
CA GLY A 154 -0.18 7.22 0.76
C GLY A 154 0.42 7.86 -0.49
N TRP A 155 0.72 7.08 -1.55
CA TRP A 155 1.30 7.54 -2.81
C TRP A 155 0.22 7.78 -3.86
N HIS A 156 0.44 8.79 -4.71
CA HIS A 156 -0.35 8.95 -5.92
C HIS A 156 0.16 7.95 -6.98
N ILE A 157 -0.64 6.93 -7.28
CA ILE A 157 -0.24 5.82 -8.15
C ILE A 157 -0.80 6.03 -9.56
N ASP A 158 0.10 6.07 -10.56
CA ASP A 158 -0.24 6.08 -11.99
C ASP A 158 0.23 4.76 -12.62
N ILE A 159 -0.71 4.02 -13.22
CA ILE A 159 -0.45 2.67 -13.75
C ILE A 159 -0.47 2.72 -15.26
N LYS A 160 0.62 2.27 -15.89
CA LYS A 160 0.78 2.19 -17.34
C LYS A 160 1.18 0.79 -17.77
N SER A 161 0.75 0.39 -18.96
CA SER A 161 1.24 -0.85 -19.57
C SER A 161 2.64 -0.67 -20.14
N GLU A 162 3.36 -1.77 -20.32
CA GLU A 162 4.71 -1.77 -20.92
C GLU A 162 4.71 -1.14 -22.30
N THR A 163 3.69 -1.44 -23.14
CA THR A 163 3.56 -0.87 -24.48
C THR A 163 3.40 0.64 -24.43
N LEU A 164 2.54 1.17 -23.58
CA LEU A 164 2.34 2.62 -23.42
C LEU A 164 3.59 3.31 -22.84
N ALA A 165 4.28 2.67 -21.90
CA ALA A 165 5.51 3.21 -21.32
C ALA A 165 6.63 3.28 -22.37
N ALA A 166 6.76 2.27 -23.23
CA ALA A 166 7.74 2.26 -24.32
C ALA A 166 7.44 3.34 -25.37
N ASP A 167 6.18 3.58 -25.69
CA ASP A 167 5.78 4.63 -26.66
C ASP A 167 6.03 6.04 -26.10
N ILE A 168 5.80 6.25 -24.82
CA ILE A 168 6.12 7.53 -24.17
C ILE A 168 7.63 7.80 -24.21
N LEU A 169 8.44 6.78 -23.93
CA LEU A 169 9.91 6.92 -23.98
C LEU A 169 10.44 7.17 -25.40
N LYS A 170 9.78 6.63 -26.43
CA LYS A 170 10.14 6.90 -27.84
C LYS A 170 9.74 8.29 -28.31
N ASN A 171 8.66 8.85 -27.73
CA ASN A 171 8.10 10.15 -28.11
C ASN A 171 8.58 11.32 -27.25
N VAL A 172 9.45 11.09 -26.27
CA VAL A 172 10.15 12.18 -25.59
C VAL A 172 11.15 12.75 -26.58
N PRO A 173 11.01 14.02 -27.05
CA PRO A 173 12.02 14.63 -27.91
C PRO A 173 13.31 14.66 -27.10
N VAL A 174 14.33 13.97 -27.61
CA VAL A 174 15.70 14.14 -27.12
C VAL A 174 16.06 15.59 -27.44
N HIS A 175 16.03 16.46 -26.44
CA HIS A 175 16.71 17.74 -26.54
C HIS A 175 18.21 17.39 -26.58
N GLU A 176 18.73 17.20 -27.78
CA GLU A 176 20.17 17.36 -28.01
C GLU A 176 20.47 18.82 -27.66
N GLU A 177 21.08 19.06 -26.53
CA GLU A 177 21.75 20.30 -26.26
C GLU A 177 22.86 20.42 -27.34
N PRO A 178 22.89 21.50 -28.11
CA PRO A 178 23.99 21.70 -29.07
C PRO A 178 25.27 21.75 -28.25
N ALA A 179 26.21 20.88 -28.60
CA ALA A 179 27.58 20.92 -28.12
C ALA A 179 28.15 22.31 -28.44
N ALA A 180 28.15 23.20 -27.45
CA ALA A 180 28.89 24.45 -27.52
C ALA A 180 30.35 24.12 -27.26
N ASP A 181 31.15 24.29 -28.32
CA ASP A 181 32.59 24.36 -28.25
C ASP A 181 33.03 25.32 -27.13
N LEU A 182 33.60 24.78 -26.09
CA LEU A 182 34.51 25.52 -25.21
C LEU A 182 35.74 24.64 -24.98
N ILE A 183 36.76 24.90 -25.80
CA ILE A 183 38.13 24.59 -25.52
C ILE A 183 38.51 25.38 -24.25
N GLY A 184 38.90 24.71 -23.22
CA GLY A 184 39.45 25.30 -22.02
C GLY A 184 40.05 24.17 -21.18
N ASP A 185 41.38 24.03 -21.38
CA ASP A 185 42.24 23.21 -20.54
C ASP A 185 42.13 23.70 -19.09
N GLU A 186 41.75 22.81 -18.17
CA GLU A 186 42.29 22.79 -16.81
C GLU A 186 41.93 21.42 -16.19
N GLU A 187 42.97 20.76 -15.79
CA GLU A 187 43.01 19.50 -15.05
C GLU A 187 42.38 19.73 -13.69
N ASP A 188 41.36 18.93 -13.37
CA ASP A 188 41.06 18.56 -12.00
C ASP A 188 40.45 17.15 -11.98
N GLU A 189 41.32 16.20 -11.65
CA GLU A 189 40.97 14.86 -11.13
C GLU A 189 40.19 15.08 -9.83
N ASP A 190 38.89 14.81 -9.82
CA ASP A 190 38.14 14.27 -8.67
C ASP A 190 36.63 14.39 -8.85
N VAL A 191 36.05 13.83 -9.91
CA VAL A 191 34.61 13.50 -9.95
C VAL A 191 34.37 12.27 -10.85
N ARG A 192 34.96 11.17 -10.49
CA ARG A 192 34.59 9.87 -11.03
C ARG A 192 34.31 8.96 -9.84
N LEU A 193 33.06 8.90 -9.42
CA LEU A 193 32.50 7.74 -8.69
C LEU A 193 31.09 8.09 -8.18
N SER A 194 30.09 8.16 -9.05
CA SER A 194 28.72 8.13 -8.59
C SER A 194 27.67 7.80 -9.69
N LEU A 195 28.05 7.01 -10.66
CA LEU A 195 27.10 6.64 -11.74
C LEU A 195 27.31 5.20 -12.21
N ILE A 196 27.35 4.25 -11.28
CA ILE A 196 27.11 2.83 -11.58
C ILE A 196 26.59 2.19 -10.28
N HIS A 197 25.30 2.06 -10.11
CA HIS A 197 24.64 0.92 -9.48
C HIS A 197 23.14 1.06 -9.70
N ILE A 198 22.68 0.45 -10.75
CA ILE A 198 21.32 -0.01 -10.95
C ILE A 198 21.32 -1.50 -10.61
#